data_e892bd4fb909fb603d80ceb3073afa89
#
_entry.id   e892bd4fb909fb603d80ceb3073afa89
#
_cell.length_a   1.000
_cell.length_b   1.000
_cell.length_c   1.000
_cell.angle_alpha   90.00
_cell.angle_beta   90.00
_cell.angle_gamma   90.00
#
_symmetry.space_group_name_H-M   'P 1'
#
loop_
_entity.id
_entity.type
_entity.pdbx_description
1 polymer ?
#
loop_
_entity_poly.entity_id
_entity_poly.type
_entity_poly.pdbx_seq_one_letter_code
_entity_poly.pdbx_strand_id
1 'polypeptide(L)'
;MKLLLAVILLVLGFVMLIKGADWFVDGAAGIAARFGIPQLVIGLTIVAMGTSAPEAAVSITAARAGNAGITIGNVIGSNILNVLLILGVTAAITTVAVQKSTVKIEMPFMHIITIVLAVLGFTGGQIVLWEGIALWVFFLVYLGYLFNMAKKGNAEEEAVEMLPLWKQLLMLVIGIVCIVFGSDLTVDNATILAEALGMDDRLIGLTIVAFGTSLPELVTSVTAAKKGNADIAIGNIVGSNIFNILFVVGTTALITPVAFKMGFLIDSAVALAAGLLLWFGVMKEKKLKRPVGIAMLAGYAVYFAYLLLG
;
A
#
# COMPACT_ATOMS: atom_id res chain seq x y z
N MET A 1 24.03 -14.52 -22.32
CA MET A 1 24.64 -13.69 -21.23
C MET A 1 23.61 -12.74 -20.59
N LYS A 2 22.85 -11.93 -21.35
CA LYS A 2 21.83 -10.99 -20.79
C LYS A 2 20.74 -11.69 -19.96
N LEU A 3 20.15 -12.79 -20.43
CA LEU A 3 19.12 -13.52 -19.71
C LEU A 3 19.62 -14.17 -18.40
N LEU A 4 20.84 -14.72 -18.41
CA LEU A 4 21.44 -15.26 -17.17
C LEU A 4 21.65 -14.16 -16.13
N LEU A 5 22.11 -12.97 -16.56
CA LEU A 5 22.25 -11.81 -15.70
C LEU A 5 20.88 -11.36 -15.16
N ALA A 6 19.84 -11.32 -15.99
CA ALA A 6 18.49 -10.98 -15.55
C ALA A 6 17.97 -11.96 -14.49
N VAL A 7 18.20 -13.27 -14.64
CA VAL A 7 17.83 -14.25 -13.61
C VAL A 7 18.59 -14.00 -12.29
N ILE A 8 19.90 -13.74 -12.35
CA ILE A 8 20.68 -13.45 -11.15
C ILE A 8 20.19 -12.19 -10.44
N LEU A 9 19.93 -11.11 -11.21
CA LEU A 9 19.44 -9.84 -10.67
C LEU A 9 18.02 -9.97 -10.13
N LEU A 10 17.16 -10.75 -10.78
CA LEU A 10 15.81 -11.07 -10.28
C LEU A 10 15.87 -11.76 -8.92
N VAL A 11 16.72 -12.79 -8.78
CA VAL A 11 16.93 -13.50 -7.51
C VAL A 11 17.48 -12.56 -6.44
N LEU A 12 18.44 -11.70 -6.78
CA LEU A 12 18.98 -10.68 -5.89
C LEU A 12 17.88 -9.70 -5.43
N GLY A 13 17.03 -9.26 -6.36
CA GLY A 13 15.87 -8.42 -6.04
C GLY A 13 14.95 -9.06 -5.01
N PHE A 14 14.58 -10.32 -5.17
CA PHE A 14 13.79 -11.06 -4.19
C PHE A 14 14.49 -11.20 -2.83
N VAL A 15 15.80 -11.46 -2.80
CA VAL A 15 16.56 -11.52 -1.55
C VAL A 15 16.55 -10.16 -0.85
N MET A 16 16.74 -9.06 -1.59
CA MET A 16 16.65 -7.69 -1.06
C MET A 16 15.26 -7.39 -0.52
N LEU A 17 14.19 -7.73 -1.24
CA LEU A 17 12.80 -7.56 -0.80
C LEU A 17 12.54 -8.28 0.52
N ILE A 18 12.87 -9.57 0.61
CA ILE A 18 12.59 -10.40 1.79
C ILE A 18 13.40 -9.91 2.99
N LYS A 19 14.72 -9.72 2.83
CA LYS A 19 15.59 -9.26 3.93
C LYS A 19 15.33 -7.82 4.32
N GLY A 20 15.05 -6.97 3.33
CA GLY A 20 14.64 -5.59 3.55
C GLY A 20 13.35 -5.51 4.38
N ALA A 21 12.32 -6.31 4.05
CA ALA A 21 11.09 -6.37 4.81
C ALA A 21 11.29 -6.88 6.24
N ASP A 22 12.16 -7.90 6.43
CA ASP A 22 12.52 -8.38 7.77
C ASP A 22 13.10 -7.26 8.64
N TRP A 23 14.10 -6.52 8.11
CA TRP A 23 14.73 -5.42 8.86
C TRP A 23 13.80 -4.24 9.06
N PHE A 24 13.01 -3.88 8.04
CA PHE A 24 12.08 -2.77 8.10
C PHE A 24 11.00 -2.98 9.16
N VAL A 25 10.39 -4.17 9.19
CA VAL A 25 9.37 -4.53 10.18
C VAL A 25 9.96 -4.59 11.60
N ASP A 26 11.14 -5.20 11.77
CA ASP A 26 11.80 -5.26 13.08
C ASP A 26 12.22 -3.88 13.59
N GLY A 27 12.76 -3.02 12.71
CA GLY A 27 13.08 -1.63 13.02
C GLY A 27 11.84 -0.82 13.42
N ALA A 28 10.75 -0.95 12.65
CA ALA A 28 9.48 -0.28 12.92
C ALA A 28 8.85 -0.73 14.24
N ALA A 29 8.77 -2.05 14.48
CA ALA A 29 8.24 -2.62 15.72
C ALA A 29 9.09 -2.24 16.94
N GLY A 30 10.44 -2.25 16.79
CA GLY A 30 11.36 -1.83 17.85
C GLY A 30 11.24 -0.36 18.22
N ILE A 31 11.03 0.54 17.23
CA ILE A 31 10.77 1.97 17.46
C ILE A 31 9.43 2.14 18.17
N ALA A 32 8.39 1.43 17.73
CA ALA A 32 7.07 1.46 18.36
C ALA A 32 7.18 1.11 19.85
N ALA A 33 7.80 -0.02 20.17
CA ALA A 33 8.00 -0.49 21.55
C ALA A 33 8.80 0.51 22.39
N ARG A 34 9.92 1.04 21.84
CA ARG A 34 10.81 1.98 22.57
C ARG A 34 10.12 3.28 22.98
N PHE A 35 9.27 3.82 22.12
CA PHE A 35 8.60 5.09 22.36
C PHE A 35 7.17 4.93 22.89
N GLY A 36 6.72 3.71 23.17
CA GLY A 36 5.37 3.44 23.63
C GLY A 36 4.31 3.80 22.58
N ILE A 37 4.68 3.81 21.30
CA ILE A 37 3.78 4.13 20.19
C ILE A 37 3.07 2.83 19.79
N PRO A 38 1.71 2.83 19.67
CA PRO A 38 1.00 1.66 19.17
C PRO A 38 1.53 1.20 17.81
N GLN A 39 1.77 -0.10 17.62
CA GLN A 39 2.25 -0.66 16.35
C GLN A 39 1.35 -0.29 15.17
N LEU A 40 0.04 -0.17 15.41
CA LEU A 40 -0.92 0.30 14.42
C LEU A 40 -0.57 1.69 13.89
N VAL A 41 -0.19 2.64 14.75
CA VAL A 41 0.18 4.00 14.32
C VAL A 41 1.43 3.97 13.44
N ILE A 42 2.42 3.16 13.79
CA ILE A 42 3.63 2.98 12.97
C ILE A 42 3.26 2.36 11.61
N GLY A 43 2.37 1.36 11.60
CA GLY A 43 1.84 0.76 10.38
C GLY A 43 1.12 1.77 9.49
N LEU A 44 0.21 2.56 10.08
CA LEU A 44 -0.58 3.59 9.38
C LEU A 44 0.25 4.81 8.91
N THR A 45 1.49 4.96 9.35
CA THR A 45 2.35 6.11 9.04
C THR A 45 3.65 5.69 8.37
N ILE A 46 4.70 5.45 9.17
CA ILE A 46 6.07 5.23 8.68
C ILE A 46 6.12 4.07 7.68
N VAL A 47 5.43 2.96 8.01
CA VAL A 47 5.45 1.77 7.15
C VAL A 47 4.66 2.03 5.87
N ALA A 48 3.43 2.53 5.98
CA ALA A 48 2.57 2.84 4.84
C ALA A 48 3.19 3.89 3.90
N MET A 49 3.68 5.01 4.44
CA MET A 49 4.31 6.06 3.64
C MET A 49 5.62 5.59 2.99
N GLY A 50 6.39 4.75 3.70
CA GLY A 50 7.64 4.20 3.19
C GLY A 50 7.43 3.26 2.03
N THR A 51 6.50 2.33 2.14
CA THR A 51 6.20 1.37 1.08
C THR A 51 5.49 2.00 -0.11
N SER A 52 4.63 3.01 0.11
CA SER A 52 3.94 3.77 -0.97
C SER A 52 4.77 4.94 -1.54
N ALA A 53 6.04 5.06 -1.18
CA ALA A 53 6.92 6.06 -1.79
C ALA A 53 7.10 5.87 -3.31
N PRO A 54 7.19 4.66 -3.87
CA PRO A 54 7.22 4.45 -5.31
C PRO A 54 5.97 4.97 -6.01
N GLU A 55 4.77 4.70 -5.49
CA GLU A 55 3.51 5.21 -6.03
C GLU A 55 3.48 6.75 -6.06
N ALA A 56 3.93 7.37 -4.97
CA ALA A 56 4.05 8.83 -4.89
C ALA A 56 5.05 9.37 -5.93
N ALA A 57 6.22 8.73 -6.06
CA ALA A 57 7.25 9.13 -7.01
C ALA A 57 6.76 9.04 -8.46
N VAL A 58 6.13 7.92 -8.84
CA VAL A 58 5.56 7.72 -10.18
C VAL A 58 4.50 8.79 -10.48
N SER A 59 3.54 8.99 -9.58
CA SER A 59 2.44 9.94 -9.78
C SER A 59 2.93 11.39 -9.86
N ILE A 60 3.84 11.81 -8.97
CA ILE A 60 4.39 13.18 -8.95
C ILE A 60 5.27 13.43 -10.19
N THR A 61 6.07 12.45 -10.61
CA THR A 61 6.90 12.57 -11.82
C THR A 61 6.03 12.65 -13.07
N ALA A 62 5.00 11.79 -13.18
CA ALA A 62 4.03 11.84 -14.28
C ALA A 62 3.31 13.20 -14.35
N ALA A 63 2.92 13.76 -13.20
CA ALA A 63 2.31 15.09 -13.14
C ALA A 63 3.22 16.19 -13.68
N ARG A 64 4.50 16.19 -13.27
CA ARG A 64 5.51 17.14 -13.76
C ARG A 64 5.78 17.01 -15.27
N ALA A 65 5.63 15.80 -15.80
CA ALA A 65 5.74 15.54 -17.24
C ALA A 65 4.46 15.83 -18.03
N GLY A 66 3.40 16.36 -17.41
CA GLY A 66 2.12 16.67 -18.06
C GLY A 66 1.17 15.45 -18.21
N ASN A 67 1.49 14.32 -17.60
CA ASN A 67 0.74 13.06 -17.70
C ASN A 67 -0.01 12.71 -16.38
N ALA A 68 -0.57 13.72 -15.71
CA ALA A 68 -1.23 13.56 -14.42
C ALA A 68 -2.40 12.54 -14.42
N GLY A 69 -2.98 12.23 -15.58
CA GLY A 69 -4.03 11.22 -15.71
C GLY A 69 -3.62 9.81 -15.28
N ILE A 70 -2.30 9.51 -15.22
CA ILE A 70 -1.76 8.25 -14.72
C ILE A 70 -1.99 8.12 -13.20
N THR A 71 -2.01 9.23 -12.46
CA THR A 71 -2.12 9.24 -10.99
C THR A 71 -3.37 8.52 -10.49
N ILE A 72 -4.54 8.78 -11.09
CA ILE A 72 -5.80 8.17 -10.62
C ILE A 72 -5.76 6.66 -10.82
N GLY A 73 -5.31 6.20 -11.99
CA GLY A 73 -5.16 4.76 -12.25
C GLY A 73 -4.17 4.08 -11.31
N ASN A 74 -3.01 4.71 -11.09
CA ASN A 74 -2.00 4.23 -10.16
C ASN A 74 -2.56 4.13 -8.73
N VAL A 75 -3.16 5.20 -8.21
CA VAL A 75 -3.68 5.26 -6.84
C VAL A 75 -4.85 4.30 -6.61
N ILE A 76 -5.87 4.31 -7.49
CA ILE A 76 -7.03 3.42 -7.31
C ILE A 76 -6.64 1.97 -7.55
N GLY A 77 -5.80 1.71 -8.57
CA GLY A 77 -5.30 0.37 -8.88
C GLY A 77 -4.50 -0.23 -7.73
N SER A 78 -3.54 0.52 -7.16
CA SER A 78 -2.79 0.10 -5.96
C SER A 78 -3.71 -0.12 -4.76
N ASN A 79 -4.72 0.72 -4.55
CA ASN A 79 -5.66 0.56 -3.44
C ASN A 79 -6.50 -0.71 -3.57
N ILE A 80 -6.96 -1.06 -4.76
CA ILE A 80 -7.66 -2.33 -5.02
C ILE A 80 -6.73 -3.52 -4.78
N LEU A 81 -5.51 -3.46 -5.34
CA LEU A 81 -4.50 -4.50 -5.19
C LEU A 81 -4.12 -4.71 -3.72
N ASN A 82 -3.89 -3.63 -2.98
CA ASN A 82 -3.60 -3.65 -1.56
C ASN A 82 -4.65 -4.41 -0.75
N VAL A 83 -5.92 -4.12 -0.97
CA VAL A 83 -7.01 -4.76 -0.23
C VAL A 83 -7.23 -6.19 -0.73
N LEU A 84 -7.50 -6.38 -2.03
CA LEU A 84 -7.95 -7.69 -2.53
C LEU A 84 -6.81 -8.70 -2.63
N LEU A 85 -5.64 -8.28 -3.11
CA LEU A 85 -4.54 -9.19 -3.35
C LEU A 85 -3.62 -9.30 -2.13
N ILE A 86 -3.09 -8.19 -1.62
CA ILE A 86 -2.08 -8.23 -0.56
C ILE A 86 -2.68 -8.74 0.75
N LEU A 87 -3.81 -8.17 1.21
CA LEU A 87 -4.47 -8.72 2.40
C LEU A 87 -5.08 -10.09 2.14
N GLY A 88 -5.52 -10.37 0.92
CA GLY A 88 -5.97 -11.70 0.52
C GLY A 88 -4.88 -12.75 0.68
N VAL A 89 -3.68 -12.51 0.15
CA VAL A 89 -2.50 -13.38 0.30
C VAL A 89 -2.09 -13.48 1.77
N THR A 90 -2.01 -12.35 2.47
CA THR A 90 -1.64 -12.32 3.89
C THR A 90 -2.58 -13.18 4.73
N ALA A 91 -3.89 -13.05 4.52
CA ALA A 91 -4.92 -13.83 5.23
C ALA A 91 -4.94 -15.31 4.83
N ALA A 92 -4.54 -15.64 3.60
CA ALA A 92 -4.39 -17.04 3.16
C ALA A 92 -3.22 -17.74 3.88
N ILE A 93 -2.17 -16.99 4.21
CA ILE A 93 -0.96 -17.48 4.90
C ILE A 93 -1.19 -17.53 6.41
N THR A 94 -1.73 -16.47 7.02
CA THR A 94 -1.93 -16.37 8.47
C THR A 94 -3.17 -15.54 8.81
N THR A 95 -3.80 -15.84 9.95
CA THR A 95 -4.91 -15.02 10.45
C THR A 95 -4.35 -13.71 11.02
N VAL A 96 -4.88 -12.58 10.58
CA VAL A 96 -4.41 -11.26 10.99
C VAL A 96 -5.42 -10.65 11.98
N ALA A 97 -4.98 -10.34 13.19
CA ALA A 97 -5.79 -9.59 14.15
C ALA A 97 -6.00 -8.16 13.67
N VAL A 98 -7.17 -7.57 13.97
CA VAL A 98 -7.52 -6.20 13.56
C VAL A 98 -8.00 -5.43 14.79
N GLN A 99 -7.41 -4.27 15.03
CA GLN A 99 -7.76 -3.41 16.16
C GLN A 99 -9.20 -2.90 16.03
N LYS A 100 -9.82 -2.65 17.18
CA LYS A 100 -11.18 -2.09 17.24
C LYS A 100 -11.25 -0.68 16.64
N SER A 101 -10.20 0.11 16.78
CA SER A 101 -10.06 1.43 16.15
C SER A 101 -10.09 1.30 14.64
N THR A 102 -9.31 0.37 14.08
CA THR A 102 -9.23 0.14 12.63
C THR A 102 -10.59 -0.17 12.02
N VAL A 103 -11.37 -1.03 12.67
CA VAL A 103 -12.73 -1.36 12.22
C VAL A 103 -13.69 -0.17 12.35
N LYS A 104 -13.52 0.69 13.38
CA LYS A 104 -14.47 1.75 13.69
C LYS A 104 -14.13 3.11 13.10
N ILE A 105 -12.85 3.37 12.81
CA ILE A 105 -12.36 4.69 12.41
C ILE A 105 -11.59 4.61 11.09
N GLU A 106 -10.47 3.87 11.03
CA GLU A 106 -9.57 3.92 9.88
C GLU A 106 -10.21 3.33 8.62
N MET A 107 -10.88 2.17 8.69
CA MET A 107 -11.58 1.58 7.54
C MET A 107 -12.76 2.45 7.07
N PRO A 108 -13.69 2.91 7.93
CA PRO A 108 -14.71 3.88 7.51
C PRO A 108 -14.14 5.16 6.91
N PHE A 109 -13.05 5.69 7.47
CA PHE A 109 -12.39 6.87 6.93
C PHE A 109 -11.83 6.61 5.53
N MET A 110 -11.16 5.46 5.32
CA MET A 110 -10.69 5.02 4.00
C MET A 110 -11.84 4.96 2.98
N HIS A 111 -13.03 4.46 3.36
CA HIS A 111 -14.20 4.45 2.47
C HIS A 111 -14.69 5.86 2.16
N ILE A 112 -14.80 6.72 3.18
CA ILE A 112 -15.26 8.11 3.02
C ILE A 112 -14.36 8.85 2.02
N ILE A 113 -13.04 8.76 2.17
CA ILE A 113 -12.12 9.47 1.26
C ILE A 113 -12.10 8.87 -0.15
N THR A 114 -12.37 7.56 -0.30
CA THR A 114 -12.55 6.93 -1.61
C THR A 114 -13.82 7.46 -2.30
N ILE A 115 -14.92 7.63 -1.55
CA ILE A 115 -16.14 8.24 -2.07
C ILE A 115 -15.89 9.71 -2.43
N VAL A 116 -15.21 10.47 -1.56
CA VAL A 116 -14.86 11.87 -1.81
C VAL A 116 -14.05 11.99 -3.11
N LEU A 117 -13.01 11.16 -3.30
CA LEU A 117 -12.21 11.15 -4.52
C LEU A 117 -13.09 10.89 -5.76
N ALA A 118 -13.97 9.88 -5.70
CA ALA A 118 -14.85 9.53 -6.81
C ALA A 118 -15.83 10.67 -7.13
N VAL A 119 -16.42 11.33 -6.11
CA VAL A 119 -17.34 12.46 -6.28
C VAL A 119 -16.61 13.66 -6.88
N LEU A 120 -15.47 14.07 -6.34
CA LEU A 120 -14.69 15.19 -6.86
C LEU A 120 -14.28 14.95 -8.33
N GLY A 121 -13.76 13.75 -8.63
CA GLY A 121 -13.38 13.40 -9.98
C GLY A 121 -14.55 13.36 -10.96
N PHE A 122 -15.71 12.82 -10.54
CA PHE A 122 -16.90 12.73 -11.39
C PHE A 122 -17.51 14.10 -11.68
N THR A 123 -17.63 14.97 -10.67
CA THR A 123 -18.33 16.27 -10.82
C THR A 123 -17.54 17.26 -11.68
N GLY A 124 -16.18 17.23 -11.60
CA GLY A 124 -15.32 18.14 -12.35
C GLY A 124 -14.66 17.55 -13.60
N GLY A 125 -14.71 16.21 -13.77
CA GLY A 125 -13.93 15.51 -14.80
C GLY A 125 -12.41 15.54 -14.56
N GLN A 126 -11.99 16.21 -13.51
CA GLN A 126 -10.59 16.34 -13.06
C GLN A 126 -10.54 16.79 -11.61
N ILE A 127 -9.48 16.45 -10.89
CA ILE A 127 -9.20 16.97 -9.56
C ILE A 127 -8.34 18.22 -9.71
N VAL A 128 -8.85 19.36 -9.26
CA VAL A 128 -8.19 20.65 -9.39
C VAL A 128 -7.47 21.08 -8.10
N LEU A 129 -6.71 22.19 -8.19
CA LEU A 129 -5.88 22.72 -7.10
C LEU A 129 -6.62 22.79 -5.75
N TRP A 130 -7.85 23.33 -5.72
CA TRP A 130 -8.59 23.52 -4.47
C TRP A 130 -9.04 22.21 -3.86
N GLU A 131 -9.34 21.22 -4.69
CA GLU A 131 -9.66 19.86 -4.26
C GLU A 131 -8.42 19.14 -3.73
N GLY A 132 -7.24 19.39 -4.37
CA GLY A 132 -5.94 18.93 -3.86
C GLY A 132 -5.61 19.51 -2.49
N ILE A 133 -5.88 20.82 -2.28
CA ILE A 133 -5.74 21.46 -0.96
C ILE A 133 -6.68 20.81 0.06
N ALA A 134 -7.94 20.53 -0.32
CA ALA A 134 -8.90 19.85 0.58
C ALA A 134 -8.41 18.44 0.96
N LEU A 135 -7.88 17.65 0.03
CA LEU A 135 -7.29 16.34 0.32
C LEU A 135 -6.11 16.47 1.29
N TRP A 136 -5.24 17.47 1.12
CA TRP A 136 -4.16 17.77 2.06
C TRP A 136 -4.64 18.16 3.45
N VAL A 137 -5.73 18.94 3.56
CA VAL A 137 -6.34 19.27 4.86
C VAL A 137 -6.84 17.99 5.54
N PHE A 138 -7.53 17.10 4.82
CA PHE A 138 -7.91 15.79 5.37
C PHE A 138 -6.70 14.96 5.80
N PHE A 139 -5.61 15.01 5.04
CA PHE A 139 -4.37 14.33 5.40
C PHE A 139 -3.78 14.85 6.72
N LEU A 140 -3.69 16.17 6.87
CA LEU A 140 -3.20 16.79 8.11
C LEU A 140 -4.09 16.48 9.32
N VAL A 141 -5.42 16.47 9.14
CA VAL A 141 -6.37 16.06 10.19
C VAL A 141 -6.14 14.59 10.56
N TYR A 142 -5.95 13.73 9.58
CA TYR A 142 -5.64 12.31 9.80
C TYR A 142 -4.32 12.13 10.56
N LEU A 143 -3.26 12.84 10.17
CA LEU A 143 -1.99 12.83 10.91
C LEU A 143 -2.15 13.34 12.35
N GLY A 144 -2.96 14.38 12.57
CA GLY A 144 -3.30 14.87 13.90
C GLY A 144 -4.02 13.83 14.75
N TYR A 145 -4.95 13.08 14.15
CA TYR A 145 -5.62 11.94 14.80
C TYR A 145 -4.60 10.86 15.21
N LEU A 146 -3.71 10.44 14.29
CA LEU A 146 -2.69 9.43 14.59
C LEU A 146 -1.70 9.89 15.65
N PHE A 147 -1.31 11.17 15.64
CA PHE A 147 -0.46 11.75 16.67
C PHE A 147 -1.13 11.71 18.07
N ASN A 148 -2.43 12.01 18.13
CA ASN A 148 -3.17 11.90 19.39
C ASN A 148 -3.28 10.43 19.84
N MET A 149 -3.43 9.49 18.91
CA MET A 149 -3.44 8.05 19.21
C MET A 149 -2.07 7.60 19.73
N ALA A 150 -0.97 8.07 19.11
CA ALA A 150 0.38 7.80 19.58
C ALA A 150 0.62 8.27 21.04
N LYS A 151 0.12 9.46 21.39
CA LYS A 151 0.24 10.00 22.75
C LYS A 151 -0.57 9.25 23.81
N LYS A 152 -1.69 8.64 23.43
CA LYS A 152 -2.59 7.90 24.34
C LYS A 152 -2.22 6.43 24.46
N GLY A 153 -1.34 5.93 23.60
CA GLY A 153 -0.92 4.55 23.60
C GLY A 153 -0.10 4.22 24.82
N ASN A 154 -0.60 3.32 25.66
CA ASN A 154 0.24 2.53 26.53
C ASN A 154 0.63 1.31 25.71
N ALA A 155 1.84 1.28 25.15
CA ALA A 155 2.39 0.02 24.66
C ALA A 155 2.43 -0.92 25.87
N GLU A 156 1.73 -2.04 25.80
CA GLU A 156 1.98 -3.14 26.73
C GLU A 156 3.48 -3.45 26.58
N GLU A 157 4.22 -3.31 27.68
CA GLU A 157 5.64 -3.63 27.73
C GLU A 157 5.81 -5.15 27.55
N GLU A 158 5.74 -5.63 26.31
CA GLU A 158 6.38 -6.88 26.01
C GLU A 158 7.88 -6.65 26.20
N ALA A 159 8.48 -7.40 27.11
CA ALA A 159 9.91 -7.38 27.41
C ALA A 159 10.69 -7.96 26.21
N VAL A 160 10.75 -7.22 25.13
CA VAL A 160 11.61 -7.50 23.99
C VAL A 160 12.99 -6.93 24.31
N GLU A 161 14.03 -7.72 24.11
CA GLU A 161 15.41 -7.26 24.20
C GLU A 161 15.61 -6.09 23.23
N MET A 162 15.57 -4.85 23.78
CA MET A 162 15.55 -3.64 22.96
C MET A 162 16.92 -3.38 22.36
N LEU A 163 17.04 -3.60 21.05
CA LEU A 163 18.22 -3.15 20.31
C LEU A 163 18.45 -1.65 20.52
N PRO A 164 19.71 -1.15 20.50
CA PRO A 164 20.01 0.27 20.57
C PRO A 164 19.24 1.06 19.49
N LEU A 165 18.75 2.25 19.79
CA LEU A 165 17.93 3.08 18.88
C LEU A 165 18.57 3.26 17.50
N TRP A 166 19.90 3.50 17.47
CA TRP A 166 20.60 3.66 16.20
C TRP A 166 20.54 2.42 15.30
N LYS A 167 20.55 1.21 15.90
CA LYS A 167 20.37 -0.04 15.14
C LYS A 167 18.95 -0.18 14.60
N GLN A 168 17.92 0.17 15.40
CA GLN A 168 16.53 0.15 14.96
C GLN A 168 16.30 1.13 13.80
N LEU A 169 16.84 2.35 13.90
CA LEU A 169 16.82 3.33 12.82
C LEU A 169 17.57 2.85 11.58
N LEU A 170 18.74 2.25 11.76
CA LEU A 170 19.51 1.69 10.65
C LEU A 170 18.75 0.56 9.95
N MET A 171 18.14 -0.36 10.72
CA MET A 171 17.30 -1.43 10.17
C MET A 171 16.10 -0.87 9.39
N LEU A 172 15.47 0.17 9.90
CA LEU A 172 14.35 0.82 9.22
C LEU A 172 14.80 1.47 7.89
N VAL A 173 15.90 2.22 7.90
CA VAL A 173 16.42 2.91 6.70
C VAL A 173 16.97 1.90 5.67
N ILE A 174 17.83 0.96 6.09
CA ILE A 174 18.36 -0.05 5.18
C ILE A 174 17.24 -0.96 4.68
N GLY A 175 16.29 -1.30 5.56
CA GLY A 175 15.12 -2.11 5.19
C GLY A 175 14.32 -1.49 4.07
N ILE A 176 13.91 -0.23 4.19
CA ILE A 176 13.11 0.43 3.14
C ILE A 176 13.93 0.62 1.86
N VAL A 177 15.21 0.96 1.94
CA VAL A 177 16.10 1.06 0.78
C VAL A 177 16.18 -0.28 0.05
N CYS A 178 16.39 -1.39 0.78
CA CYS A 178 16.42 -2.73 0.18
C CYS A 178 15.08 -3.13 -0.43
N ILE A 179 13.94 -2.76 0.18
CA ILE A 179 12.61 -3.03 -0.35
C ILE A 179 12.41 -2.29 -1.68
N VAL A 180 12.68 -0.99 -1.72
CA VAL A 180 12.47 -0.16 -2.93
C VAL A 180 13.38 -0.61 -4.06
N PHE A 181 14.70 -0.66 -3.83
CA PHE A 181 15.65 -1.11 -4.86
C PHE A 181 15.45 -2.59 -5.25
N GLY A 182 15.07 -3.44 -4.30
CA GLY A 182 14.76 -4.84 -4.56
C GLY A 182 13.51 -4.99 -5.42
N SER A 183 12.50 -4.13 -5.23
CA SER A 183 11.31 -4.07 -6.08
C SER A 183 11.67 -3.68 -7.50
N ASP A 184 12.37 -2.55 -7.70
CA ASP A 184 12.81 -2.08 -9.02
C ASP A 184 13.61 -3.17 -9.74
N LEU A 185 14.59 -3.76 -9.04
CA LEU A 185 15.44 -4.81 -9.59
C LEU A 185 14.63 -6.06 -10.00
N THR A 186 13.62 -6.41 -9.20
CA THR A 186 12.72 -7.54 -9.50
C THR A 186 11.88 -7.26 -10.73
N VAL A 187 11.25 -6.09 -10.81
CA VAL A 187 10.36 -5.68 -11.90
C VAL A 187 11.12 -5.57 -13.23
N ASP A 188 12.24 -4.85 -13.23
CA ASP A 188 13.05 -4.64 -14.45
C ASP A 188 13.51 -5.97 -15.05
N ASN A 189 14.01 -6.88 -14.20
CA ASN A 189 14.52 -8.15 -14.69
C ASN A 189 13.42 -9.16 -15.00
N ALA A 190 12.27 -9.13 -14.31
CA ALA A 190 11.09 -9.89 -14.68
C ALA A 190 10.56 -9.43 -16.05
N THR A 191 10.56 -8.12 -16.33
CA THR A 191 10.20 -7.55 -17.64
C THR A 191 11.11 -8.07 -18.76
N ILE A 192 12.44 -8.00 -18.57
CA ILE A 192 13.42 -8.52 -19.54
C ILE A 192 13.17 -10.00 -19.85
N LEU A 193 12.85 -10.81 -18.84
CA LEU A 193 12.57 -12.23 -19.02
C LEU A 193 11.24 -12.46 -19.74
N ALA A 194 10.20 -11.67 -19.42
CA ALA A 194 8.89 -11.75 -20.04
C ALA A 194 8.94 -11.37 -21.53
N GLU A 195 9.68 -10.30 -21.88
CA GLU A 195 9.95 -9.91 -23.28
C GLU A 195 10.66 -11.04 -24.04
N ALA A 196 11.68 -11.66 -23.43
CA ALA A 196 12.40 -12.77 -24.02
C ALA A 196 11.54 -14.03 -24.21
N LEU A 197 10.47 -14.19 -23.44
CA LEU A 197 9.46 -15.25 -23.58
C LEU A 197 8.37 -14.88 -24.60
N GLY A 198 8.43 -13.70 -25.23
CA GLY A 198 7.50 -13.25 -26.25
C GLY A 198 6.20 -12.66 -25.70
N MET A 199 6.17 -12.24 -24.44
CA MET A 199 5.04 -11.47 -23.90
C MET A 199 5.02 -10.08 -24.53
N ASP A 200 3.82 -9.59 -24.86
CA ASP A 200 3.67 -8.24 -25.40
C ASP A 200 3.75 -7.17 -24.28
N ASP A 201 4.11 -5.94 -24.68
CA ASP A 201 4.33 -4.81 -23.75
C ASP A 201 3.08 -4.46 -22.95
N ARG A 202 1.87 -4.65 -23.53
CA ARG A 202 0.60 -4.40 -22.84
C ARG A 202 0.43 -5.39 -21.69
N LEU A 203 0.69 -6.68 -21.93
CA LEU A 203 0.57 -7.73 -20.92
C LEU A 203 1.61 -7.53 -19.80
N ILE A 204 2.85 -7.19 -20.18
CA ILE A 204 3.92 -6.86 -19.22
C ILE A 204 3.51 -5.67 -18.34
N GLY A 205 3.01 -4.58 -18.94
CA GLY A 205 2.57 -3.40 -18.22
C GLY A 205 1.41 -3.67 -17.26
N LEU A 206 0.40 -4.43 -17.71
CA LEU A 206 -0.78 -4.76 -16.91
C LEU A 206 -0.51 -5.78 -15.79
N THR A 207 0.58 -6.55 -15.90
CA THR A 207 0.91 -7.59 -14.91
C THR A 207 2.14 -7.23 -14.10
N ILE A 208 3.33 -7.30 -14.68
CA ILE A 208 4.61 -7.20 -13.97
C ILE A 208 4.82 -5.79 -13.42
N VAL A 209 4.62 -4.77 -14.27
CA VAL A 209 4.86 -3.37 -13.85
C VAL A 209 3.79 -2.89 -12.87
N ALA A 210 2.51 -3.16 -13.16
CA ALA A 210 1.42 -2.77 -12.25
C ALA A 210 1.51 -3.43 -10.86
N PHE A 211 2.01 -4.67 -10.81
CA PHE A 211 2.23 -5.37 -9.57
C PHE A 211 3.49 -4.88 -8.84
N GLY A 212 4.47 -4.39 -9.61
CA GLY A 212 5.80 -4.08 -9.12
C GLY A 212 5.83 -2.96 -8.09
N THR A 213 5.09 -1.89 -8.30
CA THR A 213 5.05 -0.76 -7.33
C THR A 213 4.48 -1.18 -5.99
N SER A 214 3.59 -2.19 -5.95
CA SER A 214 2.99 -2.70 -4.72
C SER A 214 3.71 -3.92 -4.11
N LEU A 215 4.86 -4.33 -4.68
CA LEU A 215 5.71 -5.37 -4.05
C LEU A 215 6.23 -4.97 -2.66
N PRO A 216 6.61 -3.70 -2.40
CA PRO A 216 6.97 -3.23 -1.07
C PRO A 216 5.88 -3.50 -0.04
N GLU A 217 4.65 -3.15 -0.34
CA GLU A 217 3.48 -3.39 0.52
C GLU A 217 3.25 -4.87 0.77
N LEU A 218 3.32 -5.69 -0.29
CA LEU A 218 3.10 -7.13 -0.20
C LEU A 218 4.11 -7.80 0.73
N VAL A 219 5.41 -7.60 0.48
CA VAL A 219 6.46 -8.26 1.26
C VAL A 219 6.47 -7.77 2.71
N THR A 220 6.23 -6.48 2.92
CA THR A 220 6.19 -5.88 4.26
C THR A 220 4.99 -6.39 5.06
N SER A 221 3.78 -6.39 4.47
CA SER A 221 2.56 -6.85 5.16
C SER A 221 2.60 -8.35 5.47
N VAL A 222 3.05 -9.19 4.53
CA VAL A 222 3.21 -10.63 4.75
C VAL A 222 4.26 -10.90 5.83
N THR A 223 5.39 -10.20 5.79
CA THR A 223 6.46 -10.34 6.79
C THR A 223 5.98 -9.92 8.17
N ALA A 224 5.34 -8.76 8.30
CA ALA A 224 4.77 -8.28 9.55
C ALA A 224 3.76 -9.28 10.14
N ALA A 225 2.84 -9.77 9.32
CA ALA A 225 1.84 -10.75 9.75
C ALA A 225 2.46 -12.08 10.20
N LYS A 226 3.49 -12.59 9.48
CA LYS A 226 4.23 -13.80 9.87
C LYS A 226 4.99 -13.64 11.18
N LYS A 227 5.48 -12.44 11.48
CA LYS A 227 6.17 -12.10 12.73
C LYS A 227 5.20 -11.84 13.90
N GLY A 228 3.89 -11.92 13.69
CA GLY A 228 2.88 -11.62 14.71
C GLY A 228 2.56 -10.13 14.84
N ASN A 229 3.20 -9.25 14.08
CA ASN A 229 2.95 -7.80 14.06
C ASN A 229 1.72 -7.48 13.17
N ALA A 230 0.55 -8.04 13.55
CA ALA A 230 -0.69 -7.92 12.78
C ALA A 230 -1.11 -6.46 12.56
N ASP A 231 -0.89 -5.59 13.54
CA ASP A 231 -1.22 -4.16 13.49
C ASP A 231 -0.37 -3.42 12.45
N ILE A 232 0.92 -3.78 12.32
CA ILE A 232 1.77 -3.24 11.25
C ILE A 232 1.27 -3.71 9.89
N ALA A 233 0.88 -4.99 9.74
CA ALA A 233 0.41 -5.54 8.48
C ALA A 233 -0.88 -4.86 7.98
N ILE A 234 -1.89 -4.74 8.86
CA ILE A 234 -3.16 -4.06 8.54
C ILE A 234 -2.95 -2.55 8.39
N GLY A 235 -2.17 -1.95 9.31
CA GLY A 235 -1.85 -0.52 9.28
C GLY A 235 -1.15 -0.12 7.98
N ASN A 236 -0.20 -0.93 7.50
CA ASN A 236 0.46 -0.71 6.22
C ASN A 236 -0.57 -0.56 5.09
N ILE A 237 -1.45 -1.52 4.90
CA ILE A 237 -2.40 -1.52 3.78
C ILE A 237 -3.47 -0.41 3.91
N VAL A 238 -4.10 -0.27 5.08
CA VAL A 238 -5.10 0.79 5.29
C VAL A 238 -4.46 2.17 5.21
N GLY A 239 -3.26 2.33 5.79
CA GLY A 239 -2.49 3.58 5.74
C GLY A 239 -2.03 3.93 4.33
N SER A 240 -1.53 2.96 3.53
CA SER A 240 -1.16 3.16 2.13
C SER A 240 -2.34 3.63 1.30
N ASN A 241 -3.52 3.02 1.47
CA ASN A 241 -4.72 3.43 0.75
C ASN A 241 -5.15 4.87 1.10
N ILE A 242 -5.06 5.25 2.38
CA ILE A 242 -5.34 6.62 2.83
C ILE A 242 -4.28 7.59 2.29
N PHE A 243 -3.00 7.25 2.39
CA PHE A 243 -1.88 8.04 1.90
C PHE A 243 -1.97 8.27 0.39
N ASN A 244 -2.26 7.24 -0.37
CA ASN A 244 -2.41 7.31 -1.82
C ASN A 244 -3.49 8.31 -2.23
N ILE A 245 -4.67 8.28 -1.61
CA ILE A 245 -5.75 9.21 -1.93
C ILE A 245 -5.42 10.63 -1.45
N LEU A 246 -5.08 10.79 -0.18
CA LEU A 246 -4.98 12.12 0.42
C LEU A 246 -3.67 12.84 0.05
N PHE A 247 -2.54 12.13 0.12
CA PHE A 247 -1.23 12.71 -0.14
C PHE A 247 -0.87 12.66 -1.62
N VAL A 248 -0.95 11.49 -2.27
CA VAL A 248 -0.46 11.34 -3.65
C VAL A 248 -1.36 12.09 -4.62
N VAL A 249 -2.67 11.86 -4.62
CA VAL A 249 -3.60 12.62 -5.47
C VAL A 249 -3.60 14.09 -5.08
N GLY A 250 -3.65 14.40 -3.78
CA GLY A 250 -3.58 15.78 -3.27
C GLY A 250 -2.35 16.52 -3.79
N THR A 251 -1.15 15.95 -3.63
CA THR A 251 0.11 16.55 -4.11
C THR A 251 0.14 16.71 -5.62
N THR A 252 -0.32 15.70 -6.35
CA THR A 252 -0.40 15.77 -7.81
C THR A 252 -1.32 16.90 -8.26
N ALA A 253 -2.49 17.07 -7.63
CA ALA A 253 -3.44 18.13 -7.95
C ALA A 253 -2.93 19.54 -7.59
N LEU A 254 -1.98 19.66 -6.64
CA LEU A 254 -1.27 20.93 -6.38
C LEU A 254 -0.29 21.30 -7.51
N ILE A 255 0.21 20.32 -8.25
CA ILE A 255 1.17 20.54 -9.36
C ILE A 255 0.42 20.83 -10.65
N THR A 256 -0.60 20.04 -10.97
CA THR A 256 -1.38 20.14 -12.20
C THR A 256 -2.74 19.46 -12.02
N PRO A 257 -3.81 19.92 -12.70
CA PRO A 257 -5.10 19.23 -12.67
C PRO A 257 -4.97 17.76 -13.06
N VAL A 258 -5.59 16.88 -12.28
CA VAL A 258 -5.51 15.42 -12.45
C VAL A 258 -6.79 14.96 -13.16
N ALA A 259 -6.67 14.58 -14.43
CA ALA A 259 -7.80 14.12 -15.23
C ALA A 259 -8.46 12.86 -14.62
N PHE A 260 -9.77 12.88 -14.51
CA PHE A 260 -10.59 11.77 -14.02
C PHE A 260 -11.49 11.24 -15.13
N LYS A 261 -11.11 10.12 -15.71
CA LYS A 261 -11.91 9.46 -16.79
C LYS A 261 -13.08 8.69 -16.20
N MET A 262 -14.15 8.54 -16.98
CA MET A 262 -15.37 7.84 -16.55
C MET A 262 -15.10 6.38 -16.09
N GLY A 263 -14.12 5.69 -16.68
CA GLY A 263 -13.72 4.34 -16.26
C GLY A 263 -13.27 4.28 -14.80
N PHE A 264 -12.67 5.36 -14.26
CA PHE A 264 -12.23 5.39 -12.86
C PHE A 264 -13.39 5.38 -11.84
N LEU A 265 -14.64 5.64 -12.27
CA LEU A 265 -15.81 5.41 -11.41
C LEU A 265 -16.03 3.92 -11.14
N ILE A 266 -15.84 3.08 -12.17
CA ILE A 266 -15.93 1.62 -12.01
C ILE A 266 -14.82 1.15 -11.07
N ASP A 267 -13.58 1.60 -11.30
CA ASP A 267 -12.45 1.26 -10.44
C ASP A 267 -12.65 1.75 -9.00
N SER A 268 -13.20 2.96 -8.81
CA SER A 268 -13.56 3.48 -7.47
C SER A 268 -14.64 2.63 -6.80
N ALA A 269 -15.64 2.17 -7.56
CA ALA A 269 -16.67 1.28 -7.05
C ALA A 269 -16.10 -0.09 -6.65
N VAL A 270 -15.15 -0.61 -7.43
CA VAL A 270 -14.42 -1.85 -7.08
C VAL A 270 -13.57 -1.64 -5.83
N ALA A 271 -12.86 -0.51 -5.70
CA ALA A 271 -12.09 -0.17 -4.50
C ALA A 271 -12.97 -0.10 -3.25
N LEU A 272 -14.16 0.52 -3.37
CA LEU A 272 -15.16 0.57 -2.30
C LEU A 272 -15.68 -0.84 -1.95
N ALA A 273 -16.02 -1.64 -2.95
CA ALA A 273 -16.50 -3.02 -2.73
C ALA A 273 -15.43 -3.89 -2.06
N ALA A 274 -14.16 -3.73 -2.48
CA ALA A 274 -13.01 -4.39 -1.85
C ALA A 274 -12.86 -4.00 -0.38
N GLY A 275 -12.91 -2.70 -0.09
CA GLY A 275 -12.86 -2.20 1.28
C GLY A 275 -14.04 -2.67 2.13
N LEU A 276 -15.27 -2.69 1.59
CA LEU A 276 -16.46 -3.22 2.26
C LEU A 276 -16.32 -4.72 2.54
N LEU A 277 -15.80 -5.51 1.60
CA LEU A 277 -15.51 -6.94 1.81
C LEU A 277 -14.55 -7.14 2.98
N LEU A 278 -13.47 -6.35 3.05
CA LEU A 278 -12.55 -6.34 4.18
C LEU A 278 -13.29 -5.98 5.47
N TRP A 279 -14.00 -4.84 5.48
CA TRP A 279 -14.65 -4.30 6.67
C TRP A 279 -15.68 -5.27 7.25
N PHE A 280 -16.60 -5.77 6.43
CA PHE A 280 -17.59 -6.76 6.88
C PHE A 280 -16.93 -8.09 7.29
N GLY A 281 -15.88 -8.50 6.56
CA GLY A 281 -15.14 -9.72 6.87
C GLY A 281 -14.46 -9.71 8.25
N VAL A 282 -14.07 -8.52 8.75
CA VAL A 282 -13.39 -8.37 10.06
C VAL A 282 -14.27 -7.82 11.17
N MET A 283 -15.44 -7.23 10.85
CA MET A 283 -16.27 -6.48 11.79
C MET A 283 -16.67 -7.30 13.02
N LYS A 284 -17.05 -8.56 12.82
CA LYS A 284 -17.61 -9.41 13.86
C LYS A 284 -16.54 -9.95 14.80
N GLU A 285 -15.47 -10.54 14.25
CA GLU A 285 -14.46 -11.24 15.03
C GLU A 285 -13.17 -10.43 15.22
N LYS A 286 -13.03 -9.29 14.53
CA LYS A 286 -11.80 -8.46 14.50
C LYS A 286 -10.58 -9.30 14.12
N LYS A 287 -10.77 -10.19 13.18
CA LYS A 287 -9.73 -11.05 12.60
C LYS A 287 -9.99 -11.21 11.12
N LEU A 288 -8.98 -10.95 10.33
CA LEU A 288 -8.99 -11.29 8.91
C LEU A 288 -8.57 -12.76 8.77
N LYS A 289 -9.54 -13.60 8.44
CA LYS A 289 -9.39 -15.05 8.34
C LYS A 289 -9.23 -15.52 6.90
N ARG A 290 -8.67 -16.71 6.73
CA ARG A 290 -8.44 -17.34 5.42
C ARG A 290 -9.65 -17.36 4.48
N PRO A 291 -10.90 -17.68 4.90
CA PRO A 291 -12.04 -17.65 3.98
C PRO A 291 -12.29 -16.26 3.36
N VAL A 292 -12.15 -15.19 4.16
CA VAL A 292 -12.27 -13.83 3.68
C VAL A 292 -11.12 -13.51 2.72
N GLY A 293 -9.88 -13.91 3.06
CA GLY A 293 -8.73 -13.77 2.18
C GLY A 293 -8.91 -14.45 0.82
N ILE A 294 -9.47 -15.67 0.79
CA ILE A 294 -9.79 -16.39 -0.45
C ILE A 294 -10.85 -15.63 -1.26
N ALA A 295 -11.90 -15.09 -0.61
CA ALA A 295 -12.92 -14.29 -1.28
C ALA A 295 -12.32 -13.01 -1.90
N MET A 296 -11.37 -12.37 -1.19
CA MET A 296 -10.63 -11.21 -1.69
C MET A 296 -9.80 -11.55 -2.93
N LEU A 297 -9.05 -12.67 -2.88
CA LEU A 297 -8.26 -13.15 -4.03
C LEU A 297 -9.14 -13.47 -5.24
N ALA A 298 -10.30 -14.10 -5.02
CA ALA A 298 -11.28 -14.34 -6.08
C ALA A 298 -11.81 -13.00 -6.66
N GLY A 299 -12.10 -12.02 -5.81
CA GLY A 299 -12.49 -10.67 -6.24
C GLY A 299 -11.41 -9.99 -7.08
N TYR A 300 -10.14 -10.12 -6.69
CA TYR A 300 -9.02 -9.60 -7.49
C TYR A 300 -8.92 -10.30 -8.85
N ALA A 301 -9.06 -11.62 -8.90
CA ALA A 301 -9.01 -12.37 -10.16
C ALA A 301 -10.12 -11.92 -11.13
N VAL A 302 -11.34 -11.67 -10.62
CA VAL A 302 -12.45 -11.13 -11.43
C VAL A 302 -12.14 -9.73 -11.95
N TYR A 303 -11.65 -8.84 -11.08
CA TYR A 303 -11.26 -7.48 -11.48
C TYR A 303 -10.13 -7.50 -12.51
N PHE A 304 -9.13 -8.32 -12.29
CA PHE A 304 -8.00 -8.47 -13.22
C PHE A 304 -8.46 -9.00 -14.60
N ALA A 305 -9.37 -9.99 -14.61
CA ALA A 305 -9.99 -10.46 -15.85
C ALA A 305 -10.77 -9.34 -16.56
N TYR A 306 -11.51 -8.51 -15.82
CA TYR A 306 -12.18 -7.33 -16.38
C TYR A 306 -11.18 -6.37 -17.04
N LEU A 307 -10.02 -6.08 -16.41
CA LEU A 307 -9.00 -5.21 -16.99
C LEU A 307 -8.35 -5.78 -18.27
N LEU A 308 -8.26 -7.11 -18.38
CA LEU A 308 -7.68 -7.76 -19.57
C LEU A 308 -8.66 -7.83 -20.75
N LEU A 309 -9.95 -7.89 -20.48
CA LEU A 309 -11.00 -8.08 -21.48
C LEU A 309 -11.65 -6.76 -21.95
N GLY A 310 -11.54 -5.71 -21.18
CA GLY A 310 -12.05 -4.36 -21.48
C GLY A 310 -10.99 -3.46 -22.03
#